data_7b2dbdfce56724e6226c61f2ab1ff737
#
_entry.id   7b2dbdfce56724e6226c61f2ab1ff737
#
_cell.length_a   1.000
_cell.length_b   1.000
_cell.length_c   1.000
_cell.angle_alpha   90.00
_cell.angle_beta   90.00
_cell.angle_gamma   90.00
#
_symmetry.space_group_name_H-M   'P 1'
#
loop_
_entity.id
_entity.type
_entity.pdbx_description
1 polymer ?
#
loop_
_entity_poly.entity_id
_entity_poly.type
_entity_poly.pdbx_seq_one_letter_code
_entity_poly.pdbx_strand_id
1 'polypeptide(L)'
;LRDLPRHEILVSTKAGYDMWPGPYGEWGSRKYLMNSLEQSLKRLDMDCVDLFYSHRFDPDTPMEETLGALNSAVVQGKALYAGISSYNTEQTRLANEICNENGWSPIVIHQPNYSLFNRWIEKSLIDTTDKLGIGIIAFCPLYQGLLTDKYLRGTPSSSRAAKTTGLIREGD
;
A
#
# COMPACT_ATOMS: atom_id res chain seq x y z
N LEU A 1 7.05 8.19 17.46
CA LEU A 1 5.99 9.09 16.98
C LEU A 1 5.50 10.05 18.08
N ARG A 2 5.46 9.60 19.36
CA ARG A 2 4.95 10.41 20.48
C ARG A 2 5.69 11.74 20.69
N ASP A 3 6.99 11.77 20.35
CA ASP A 3 7.84 12.97 20.53
C ASP A 3 7.87 13.87 19.31
N LEU A 4 7.14 13.52 18.24
CA LEU A 4 7.06 14.31 17.02
C LEU A 4 5.74 15.08 16.95
N PRO A 5 5.75 16.33 16.47
CA PRO A 5 4.54 17.11 16.35
C PRO A 5 3.61 16.47 15.30
N ARG A 6 2.45 15.98 15.77
CA ARG A 6 1.51 15.20 14.92
C ARG A 6 1.10 15.95 13.65
N HIS A 7 0.97 17.25 13.71
CA HIS A 7 0.57 18.10 12.58
C HIS A 7 1.67 18.35 11.53
N GLU A 8 2.91 17.96 11.83
CA GLU A 8 4.05 18.10 10.93
C GLU A 8 4.47 16.76 10.28
N ILE A 9 3.82 15.65 10.63
CA ILE A 9 4.15 14.32 10.11
C ILE A 9 2.97 13.68 9.40
N LEU A 10 3.25 12.92 8.34
CA LEU A 10 2.29 12.06 7.67
C LEU A 10 2.47 10.62 8.12
N VAL A 11 1.43 10.04 8.70
CA VAL A 11 1.41 8.65 9.15
C VAL A 11 0.48 7.85 8.27
N SER A 12 0.97 6.74 7.72
CA SER A 12 0.17 5.85 6.89
C SER A 12 0.20 4.41 7.39
N THR A 13 -0.90 3.70 7.15
CA THR A 13 -0.96 2.24 7.35
C THR A 13 -1.69 1.57 6.19
N LYS A 14 -1.49 0.26 6.07
CA LYS A 14 -2.04 -0.56 4.98
C LYS A 14 -2.66 -1.83 5.53
N ALA A 15 -3.66 -2.35 4.82
CA ALA A 15 -4.25 -3.66 5.07
C ALA A 15 -4.37 -4.46 3.76
N GLY A 16 -4.06 -5.77 3.79
CA GLY A 16 -4.11 -6.64 2.61
C GLY A 16 -3.32 -7.93 2.75
N TYR A 17 -2.36 -7.99 3.66
CA TYR A 17 -1.55 -9.19 3.95
C TYR A 17 -1.97 -9.82 5.27
N ASP A 18 -1.60 -11.09 5.46
CA ASP A 18 -1.94 -11.90 6.62
C ASP A 18 -1.55 -11.22 7.94
N MET A 19 -2.53 -11.02 8.80
CA MET A 19 -2.39 -10.37 10.10
C MET A 19 -2.81 -11.26 11.26
N TRP A 20 -3.70 -12.22 11.02
CA TRP A 20 -4.18 -13.20 12.01
C TRP A 20 -4.76 -14.44 11.32
N PRO A 21 -4.75 -15.62 11.99
CA PRO A 21 -5.34 -16.83 11.43
C PRO A 21 -6.86 -16.72 11.19
N GLY A 22 -7.33 -17.33 10.12
CA GLY A 22 -8.75 -17.45 9.79
C GLY A 22 -9.15 -16.72 8.51
N PRO A 23 -10.41 -16.90 8.07
CA PRO A 23 -10.85 -16.47 6.73
C PRO A 23 -10.93 -14.94 6.55
N TYR A 24 -10.82 -14.19 7.62
CA TYR A 24 -10.85 -12.72 7.61
C TYR A 24 -9.54 -12.13 8.11
N GLY A 25 -8.43 -12.86 7.98
CA GLY A 25 -7.10 -12.42 8.44
C GLY A 25 -6.29 -11.68 7.39
N GLU A 26 -6.72 -11.64 6.13
CA GLU A 26 -6.02 -11.02 5.00
C GLU A 26 -6.98 -10.52 3.90
N TRP A 27 -6.41 -10.01 2.80
CA TRP A 27 -7.06 -9.57 1.57
C TRP A 27 -7.86 -8.27 1.68
N GLY A 28 -8.99 -8.16 0.93
CA GLY A 28 -9.68 -6.91 0.68
C GLY A 28 -11.06 -6.77 1.31
N SER A 29 -11.55 -7.79 2.05
CA SER A 29 -12.88 -7.73 2.61
C SER A 29 -13.05 -6.55 3.57
N ARG A 30 -14.25 -5.95 3.59
CA ARG A 30 -14.57 -4.84 4.49
C ARG A 30 -14.29 -5.18 5.94
N LYS A 31 -14.66 -6.38 6.37
CA LYS A 31 -14.43 -6.84 7.75
C LYS A 31 -12.95 -6.84 8.10
N TYR A 32 -12.12 -7.37 7.21
CA TYR A 32 -10.67 -7.40 7.41
C TYR A 32 -10.07 -5.99 7.42
N LEU A 33 -10.36 -5.17 6.41
CA LEU A 33 -9.78 -3.82 6.28
C LEU A 33 -10.09 -2.96 7.52
N MET A 34 -11.35 -2.92 7.96
CA MET A 34 -11.74 -2.12 9.11
C MET A 34 -11.09 -2.60 10.41
N ASN A 35 -11.07 -3.93 10.66
CA ASN A 35 -10.40 -4.47 11.84
C ASN A 35 -8.88 -4.26 11.82
N SER A 36 -8.25 -4.38 10.65
CA SER A 36 -6.80 -4.11 10.49
C SER A 36 -6.47 -2.65 10.78
N LEU A 37 -7.32 -1.71 10.33
CA LEU A 37 -7.17 -0.30 10.66
C LEU A 37 -7.27 -0.06 12.16
N GLU A 38 -8.29 -0.59 12.84
CA GLU A 38 -8.46 -0.47 14.30
C GLU A 38 -7.23 -0.97 15.06
N GLN A 39 -6.71 -2.14 14.67
CA GLN A 39 -5.50 -2.69 15.29
C GLN A 39 -4.28 -1.81 15.01
N SER A 40 -4.18 -1.22 13.82
CA SER A 40 -3.09 -0.30 13.45
C SER A 40 -3.15 0.97 14.30
N LEU A 41 -4.31 1.59 14.43
CA LEU A 41 -4.53 2.78 15.27
C LEU A 41 -4.16 2.49 16.73
N LYS A 42 -4.59 1.34 17.26
CA LYS A 42 -4.24 0.93 18.62
C LYS A 42 -2.73 0.74 18.81
N ARG A 43 -2.03 0.11 17.85
CA ARG A 43 -0.57 -0.08 17.93
C ARG A 43 0.20 1.23 17.80
N LEU A 44 -0.31 2.16 17.01
CA LEU A 44 0.27 3.49 16.82
C LEU A 44 -0.03 4.44 17.98
N ASP A 45 -1.02 4.10 18.82
CA ASP A 45 -1.55 4.96 19.88
C ASP A 45 -2.07 6.30 19.29
N MET A 46 -2.92 6.18 18.28
CA MET A 46 -3.47 7.29 17.49
C MET A 46 -4.94 7.07 17.19
N ASP A 47 -5.72 8.16 17.12
CA ASP A 47 -7.14 8.12 16.75
C ASP A 47 -7.35 8.07 15.24
N CYS A 48 -6.41 8.63 14.45
CA CYS A 48 -6.47 8.61 12.99
C CYS A 48 -5.07 8.54 12.36
N VAL A 49 -5.02 8.01 11.14
CA VAL A 49 -3.86 8.10 10.24
C VAL A 49 -4.14 9.11 9.13
N ASP A 50 -3.09 9.61 8.48
CA ASP A 50 -3.26 10.49 7.32
C ASP A 50 -3.68 9.69 6.09
N LEU A 51 -3.08 8.50 5.89
CA LEU A 51 -3.35 7.66 4.73
C LEU A 51 -3.64 6.22 5.15
N PHE A 52 -4.75 5.68 4.64
CA PHE A 52 -5.08 4.26 4.75
C PHE A 52 -5.14 3.63 3.37
N TYR A 53 -4.38 2.53 3.18
CA TYR A 53 -4.25 1.86 1.88
C TYR A 53 -4.91 0.48 1.86
N SER A 54 -5.56 0.15 0.74
CA SER A 54 -5.64 -1.23 0.27
C SER A 54 -4.23 -1.62 -0.22
N HIS A 55 -3.61 -2.60 0.45
CA HIS A 55 -2.20 -2.95 0.25
C HIS A 55 -1.95 -3.71 -1.06
N ARG A 56 -2.95 -4.43 -1.53
CA ARG A 56 -2.96 -5.16 -2.80
C ARG A 56 -4.39 -5.40 -3.28
N PHE A 57 -4.54 -5.59 -4.57
CA PHE A 57 -5.83 -5.99 -5.17
C PHE A 57 -6.22 -7.40 -4.67
N ASP A 58 -7.48 -7.55 -4.28
CA ASP A 58 -8.08 -8.84 -3.92
C ASP A 58 -8.95 -9.32 -5.09
N PRO A 59 -8.61 -10.45 -5.75
CA PRO A 59 -9.38 -10.95 -6.87
C PRO A 59 -10.73 -11.58 -6.47
N ASP A 60 -10.88 -11.97 -5.20
CA ASP A 60 -12.03 -12.72 -4.71
C ASP A 60 -13.06 -11.83 -3.99
N THR A 61 -12.69 -10.58 -3.64
CA THR A 61 -13.59 -9.60 -3.04
C THR A 61 -14.00 -8.56 -4.10
N PRO A 62 -15.30 -8.26 -4.26
CA PRO A 62 -15.74 -7.15 -5.11
C PRO A 62 -14.99 -5.86 -4.76
N MET A 63 -14.46 -5.18 -5.78
CA MET A 63 -13.65 -3.97 -5.56
C MET A 63 -14.44 -2.88 -4.83
N GLU A 64 -15.75 -2.81 -5.06
CA GLU A 64 -16.66 -1.90 -4.37
C GLU A 64 -16.68 -2.13 -2.86
N GLU A 65 -16.58 -3.38 -2.39
CA GLU A 65 -16.50 -3.68 -0.95
C GLU A 65 -15.20 -3.14 -0.35
N THR A 66 -14.08 -3.39 -1.02
CA THR A 66 -12.76 -2.89 -0.61
C THR A 66 -12.73 -1.36 -0.58
N LEU A 67 -13.15 -0.71 -1.66
CA LEU A 67 -13.17 0.75 -1.76
C LEU A 67 -14.18 1.39 -0.80
N GLY A 68 -15.35 0.76 -0.63
CA GLY A 68 -16.34 1.19 0.36
C GLY A 68 -15.83 1.09 1.80
N ALA A 69 -14.91 0.14 2.10
CA ALA A 69 -14.23 0.09 3.39
C ALA A 69 -13.26 1.26 3.56
N LEU A 70 -12.47 1.59 2.53
CA LEU A 70 -11.57 2.76 2.56
C LEU A 70 -12.37 4.06 2.75
N ASN A 71 -13.46 4.23 1.98
CA ASN A 71 -14.36 5.38 2.15
C ASN A 71 -14.92 5.46 3.57
N SER A 72 -15.32 4.33 4.14
CA SER A 72 -15.83 4.30 5.52
C SER A 72 -14.79 4.71 6.54
N ALA A 73 -13.52 4.35 6.34
CA ALA A 73 -12.42 4.79 7.20
C ALA A 73 -12.26 6.32 7.17
N VAL A 74 -12.40 6.93 5.98
CA VAL A 74 -12.33 8.39 5.81
C VAL A 74 -13.55 9.07 6.44
N VAL A 75 -14.76 8.62 6.12
CA VAL A 75 -16.01 9.21 6.65
C VAL A 75 -16.09 9.11 8.18
N GLN A 76 -15.53 8.04 8.79
CA GLN A 76 -15.45 7.88 10.23
C GLN A 76 -14.31 8.71 10.87
N GLY A 77 -13.51 9.43 10.10
CA GLY A 77 -12.38 10.23 10.59
C GLY A 77 -11.19 9.40 11.08
N LYS A 78 -11.13 8.10 10.73
CA LYS A 78 -10.01 7.20 11.10
C LYS A 78 -8.85 7.27 10.11
N ALA A 79 -9.08 7.82 8.94
CA ALA A 79 -8.08 8.20 7.95
C ALA A 79 -8.47 9.53 7.32
N LEU A 80 -7.51 10.35 6.92
CA LEU A 80 -7.80 11.58 6.17
C LEU A 80 -7.99 11.28 4.68
N TYR A 81 -7.21 10.35 4.15
CA TYR A 81 -7.19 10.01 2.72
C TYR A 81 -7.14 8.51 2.48
N ALA A 82 -7.69 8.08 1.35
CA ALA A 82 -7.63 6.72 0.86
C ALA A 82 -6.51 6.56 -0.18
N GLY A 83 -5.82 5.41 -0.15
CA GLY A 83 -4.81 5.04 -1.13
C GLY A 83 -4.91 3.58 -1.56
N ILE A 84 -4.23 3.24 -2.64
CA ILE A 84 -4.08 1.87 -3.14
C ILE A 84 -2.62 1.52 -3.35
N SER A 85 -2.29 0.24 -3.35
CA SER A 85 -0.93 -0.24 -3.59
C SER A 85 -0.97 -1.51 -4.44
N SER A 86 0.01 -1.67 -5.33
CA SER A 86 0.15 -2.87 -6.17
C SER A 86 -1.06 -3.19 -7.07
N TYR A 87 -1.87 -2.22 -7.41
CA TYR A 87 -2.91 -2.32 -8.43
C TYR A 87 -2.30 -2.10 -9.81
N ASN A 88 -2.74 -2.84 -10.82
CA ASN A 88 -2.35 -2.56 -12.20
C ASN A 88 -3.10 -1.33 -12.75
N THR A 89 -2.78 -0.94 -13.98
CA THR A 89 -3.36 0.26 -14.62
C THR A 89 -4.88 0.18 -14.71
N GLU A 90 -5.42 -0.95 -15.13
CA GLU A 90 -6.86 -1.15 -15.29
C GLU A 90 -7.59 -1.18 -13.95
N GLN A 91 -7.01 -1.85 -12.95
CA GLN A 91 -7.54 -1.84 -11.59
C GLN A 91 -7.52 -0.45 -10.97
N THR A 92 -6.49 0.35 -11.24
CA THR A 92 -6.41 1.74 -10.78
C THR A 92 -7.49 2.62 -11.41
N ARG A 93 -7.71 2.47 -12.72
CA ARG A 93 -8.76 3.18 -13.45
C ARG A 93 -10.14 2.81 -12.91
N LEU A 94 -10.41 1.51 -12.77
CA LEU A 94 -11.69 1.01 -12.26
C LEU A 94 -11.93 1.46 -10.81
N ALA A 95 -10.90 1.43 -9.96
CA ALA A 95 -11.03 1.92 -8.58
C ALA A 95 -11.45 3.39 -8.52
N ASN A 96 -10.87 4.24 -9.38
CA ASN A 96 -11.25 5.65 -9.47
C ASN A 96 -12.68 5.82 -9.98
N GLU A 97 -13.09 5.05 -11.00
CA GLU A 97 -14.46 5.08 -11.54
C GLU A 97 -15.48 4.71 -10.47
N ILE A 98 -15.28 3.60 -9.76
CA ILE A 98 -16.15 3.15 -8.66
C ILE A 98 -16.28 4.24 -7.57
N CYS A 99 -15.17 4.87 -7.16
CA CYS A 99 -15.22 5.94 -6.17
C CYS A 99 -16.06 7.13 -6.67
N ASN A 100 -15.87 7.54 -7.93
CA ASN A 100 -16.59 8.66 -8.54
C ASN A 100 -18.09 8.36 -8.67
N GLU A 101 -18.47 7.19 -9.20
CA GLU A 101 -19.86 6.78 -9.40
C GLU A 101 -20.64 6.69 -8.08
N ASN A 102 -19.97 6.29 -6.99
CA ASN A 102 -20.60 6.20 -5.68
C ASN A 102 -20.49 7.48 -4.84
N GLY A 103 -19.82 8.53 -5.33
CA GLY A 103 -19.58 9.76 -4.56
C GLY A 103 -18.72 9.53 -3.33
N TRP A 104 -17.79 8.56 -3.38
CA TRP A 104 -16.89 8.23 -2.29
C TRP A 104 -15.64 9.11 -2.29
N SER A 105 -14.91 9.06 -1.17
CA SER A 105 -13.61 9.70 -1.04
C SER A 105 -12.67 9.25 -2.16
N PRO A 106 -12.02 10.18 -2.87
CA PRO A 106 -11.15 9.82 -3.99
C PRO A 106 -9.92 9.05 -3.52
N ILE A 107 -9.40 8.20 -4.40
CA ILE A 107 -8.05 7.65 -4.24
C ILE A 107 -7.04 8.76 -4.56
N VAL A 108 -6.26 9.17 -3.59
CA VAL A 108 -5.31 10.29 -3.77
C VAL A 108 -3.90 9.83 -4.08
N ILE A 109 -3.57 8.58 -3.80
CA ILE A 109 -2.20 8.07 -3.91
C ILE A 109 -2.18 6.59 -4.26
N HIS A 110 -1.24 6.20 -5.13
CA HIS A 110 -0.92 4.82 -5.46
C HIS A 110 0.53 4.49 -5.08
N GLN A 111 0.75 3.36 -4.40
CA GLN A 111 2.09 2.90 -4.04
C GLN A 111 2.46 1.63 -4.83
N PRO A 112 3.11 1.74 -6.01
CA PRO A 112 3.59 0.60 -6.78
C PRO A 112 5.04 0.21 -6.43
N ASN A 113 5.44 -1.01 -6.78
CA ASN A 113 6.85 -1.40 -6.87
C ASN A 113 7.48 -0.72 -8.08
N TYR A 114 8.51 0.09 -7.85
CA TYR A 114 9.21 0.78 -8.93
C TYR A 114 10.70 0.98 -8.60
N SER A 115 11.55 0.60 -9.54
CA SER A 115 13.01 0.74 -9.44
C SER A 115 13.61 0.68 -10.84
N LEU A 116 14.92 0.88 -10.97
CA LEU A 116 15.64 0.69 -12.25
C LEU A 116 15.48 -0.72 -12.82
N PHE A 117 15.33 -1.74 -11.98
CA PHE A 117 15.13 -3.13 -12.41
C PHE A 117 13.66 -3.51 -12.62
N ASN A 118 12.72 -2.71 -12.12
CA ASN A 118 11.29 -2.97 -12.25
C ASN A 118 10.55 -1.71 -12.70
N ARG A 119 10.43 -1.55 -14.02
CA ARG A 119 9.91 -0.32 -14.66
C ARG A 119 8.50 -0.49 -15.25
N TRP A 120 7.75 -1.48 -14.79
CA TRP A 120 6.44 -1.84 -15.34
C TRP A 120 5.42 -0.70 -15.35
N ILE A 121 5.49 0.21 -14.38
CA ILE A 121 4.56 1.33 -14.27
C ILE A 121 4.68 2.36 -15.40
N GLU A 122 5.84 2.42 -16.06
CA GLU A 122 6.12 3.37 -17.15
C GLU A 122 5.31 3.08 -18.41
N LYS A 123 4.80 1.86 -18.57
CA LYS A 123 4.04 1.48 -19.78
C LYS A 123 2.71 2.22 -19.89
N SER A 124 2.02 2.44 -18.76
CA SER A 124 0.69 3.06 -18.77
C SER A 124 0.23 3.60 -17.41
N LEU A 125 0.77 3.07 -16.29
CA LEU A 125 0.26 3.44 -14.97
C LEU A 125 0.56 4.89 -14.62
N ILE A 126 1.76 5.39 -14.94
CA ILE A 126 2.15 6.79 -14.70
C ILE A 126 1.20 7.74 -15.42
N ASP A 127 0.99 7.54 -16.72
CA ASP A 127 0.08 8.37 -17.50
C ASP A 127 -1.37 8.30 -17.01
N THR A 128 -1.78 7.12 -16.53
CA THR A 128 -3.14 6.94 -16.00
C THR A 128 -3.31 7.68 -14.67
N THR A 129 -2.38 7.52 -13.74
CA THR A 129 -2.46 8.21 -12.45
C THR A 129 -2.36 9.72 -12.61
N ASP A 130 -1.53 10.22 -13.54
CA ASP A 130 -1.44 11.66 -13.84
C ASP A 130 -2.78 12.21 -14.33
N LYS A 131 -3.43 11.53 -15.30
CA LYS A 131 -4.76 11.92 -15.81
C LYS A 131 -5.86 11.88 -14.75
N LEU A 132 -5.75 10.99 -13.77
CA LEU A 132 -6.72 10.82 -12.69
C LEU A 132 -6.43 11.72 -11.47
N GLY A 133 -5.31 12.45 -11.45
CA GLY A 133 -4.89 13.25 -10.32
C GLY A 133 -4.43 12.42 -9.11
N ILE A 134 -3.98 11.18 -9.32
CA ILE A 134 -3.50 10.26 -8.29
C ILE A 134 -1.97 10.37 -8.18
N GLY A 135 -1.46 10.72 -7.01
CA GLY A 135 -0.01 10.75 -6.75
C GLY A 135 0.61 9.34 -6.73
N ILE A 136 1.90 9.25 -7.04
CA ILE A 136 2.68 8.00 -6.95
C ILE A 136 3.76 8.13 -5.88
N ILE A 137 3.88 7.10 -5.03
CA ILE A 137 5.02 6.90 -4.14
C ILE A 137 5.56 5.48 -4.32
N ALA A 138 6.82 5.34 -4.74
CA ALA A 138 7.41 4.04 -5.02
C ALA A 138 7.80 3.27 -3.76
N PHE A 139 7.59 1.95 -3.73
CA PHE A 139 8.27 1.08 -2.78
C PHE A 139 9.38 0.27 -3.44
N CYS A 140 10.39 -0.14 -2.66
CA CYS A 140 11.59 -0.84 -3.12
C CYS A 140 12.41 -0.11 -4.20
N PRO A 141 12.61 1.22 -4.16
CA PRO A 141 13.34 1.95 -5.21
C PRO A 141 14.79 1.48 -5.35
N LEU A 142 15.40 0.94 -4.29
CA LEU A 142 16.75 0.37 -4.32
C LEU A 142 16.77 -1.15 -4.57
N TYR A 143 15.63 -1.72 -4.97
CA TYR A 143 15.47 -3.16 -5.24
C TYR A 143 16.10 -4.03 -4.13
N GLN A 144 15.65 -3.80 -2.90
CA GLN A 144 16.13 -4.46 -1.66
C GLN A 144 17.64 -4.28 -1.38
N GLY A 145 18.25 -3.26 -1.97
CA GLY A 145 19.66 -2.93 -1.80
C GLY A 145 20.56 -3.37 -2.95
N LEU A 146 20.04 -4.08 -3.98
CA LEU A 146 20.83 -4.47 -5.15
C LEU A 146 21.31 -3.25 -5.96
N LEU A 147 20.60 -2.12 -5.90
CA LEU A 147 20.98 -0.86 -6.54
C LEU A 147 21.91 0.01 -5.66
N THR A 148 22.56 -0.60 -4.67
CA THR A 148 23.59 0.04 -3.83
C THR A 148 24.93 -0.66 -4.02
N ASP A 149 25.99 -0.14 -3.41
CA ASP A 149 27.32 -0.76 -3.36
C ASP A 149 27.41 -1.99 -2.46
N LYS A 150 26.35 -2.29 -1.71
CA LYS A 150 26.30 -3.34 -0.68
C LYS A 150 26.72 -4.73 -1.18
N TYR A 151 26.41 -5.05 -2.43
CA TYR A 151 26.62 -6.38 -3.02
C TYR A 151 27.78 -6.44 -4.01
N LEU A 152 28.49 -5.33 -4.28
CA LEU A 152 29.60 -5.30 -5.25
C LEU A 152 30.78 -6.19 -4.90
N ARG A 153 30.92 -6.54 -3.60
CA ARG A 153 32.03 -7.38 -3.09
C ARG A 153 31.56 -8.74 -2.56
N GLY A 154 30.39 -9.20 -3.01
CA GLY A 154 29.74 -10.43 -2.53
C GLY A 154 28.56 -10.17 -1.60
N THR A 155 27.91 -11.24 -1.15
CA THR A 155 26.71 -11.17 -0.29
C THR A 155 27.11 -11.04 1.19
N PRO A 156 26.90 -9.89 1.84
CA PRO A 156 27.20 -9.74 3.28
C PRO A 156 26.34 -10.69 4.12
N SER A 157 26.94 -11.36 5.11
CA SER A 157 26.27 -12.33 5.99
C SER A 157 25.09 -11.72 6.77
N SER A 158 25.12 -10.41 7.03
CA SER A 158 24.04 -9.66 7.68
C SER A 158 22.94 -9.19 6.72
N SER A 159 23.06 -9.44 5.41
CA SER A 159 22.09 -8.99 4.41
C SER A 159 20.84 -9.87 4.39
N ARG A 160 19.75 -9.33 3.81
CA ARG A 160 18.53 -10.11 3.56
C ARG A 160 18.76 -11.26 2.59
N ALA A 161 19.63 -11.08 1.60
CA ALA A 161 19.97 -12.11 0.62
C ALA A 161 20.71 -13.31 1.24
N ALA A 162 21.40 -13.12 2.36
CA ALA A 162 22.06 -14.21 3.11
C ALA A 162 21.07 -14.99 4.01
N LYS A 163 19.82 -14.54 4.16
CA LYS A 163 18.81 -15.20 5.00
C LYS A 163 17.93 -16.11 4.17
N THR A 164 17.63 -17.30 4.66
CA THR A 164 16.72 -18.27 4.01
C THR A 164 15.31 -17.74 3.76
N THR A 165 14.89 -16.69 4.49
CA THR A 165 13.61 -16.00 4.38
C THR A 165 13.68 -14.73 3.51
N GLY A 166 14.82 -14.44 2.88
CA GLY A 166 14.99 -13.29 1.99
C GLY A 166 14.20 -13.44 0.69
N LEU A 167 13.66 -12.33 0.18
CA LEU A 167 12.99 -12.28 -1.14
C LEU A 167 14.00 -12.30 -2.31
N ILE A 168 15.26 -11.99 -2.04
CA ILE A 168 16.37 -12.12 -2.99
C ILE A 168 17.16 -13.37 -2.57
N ARG A 169 17.39 -14.26 -3.50
CA ARG A 169 18.17 -15.49 -3.29
C ARG A 169 19.49 -15.41 -4.05
N GLU A 170 20.48 -16.16 -3.60
CA GLU A 170 21.74 -16.32 -4.32
C GLU A 170 21.43 -16.99 -5.66
N GLY A 171 21.72 -16.28 -6.78
CA GLY A 171 21.41 -16.75 -8.15
C GLY A 171 20.28 -16.01 -8.86
N ASP A 172 19.59 -15.05 -8.19
CA ASP A 172 18.63 -14.13 -8.83
C ASP A 172 19.42 -12.92 -9.47
#